data_73571509222968c46f183c351e7227fc
#
_entry.id   73571509222968c46f183c351e7227fc
#
_cell.length_a   1.000
_cell.length_b   1.000
_cell.length_c   1.000
_cell.angle_alpha   90.00
_cell.angle_beta   90.00
_cell.angle_gamma   90.00
#
_symmetry.space_group_name_H-M   'P 1'
#
loop_
_entity.id
_entity.type
_entity.pdbx_description
1 polymer ?
#
loop_
_entity_poly.entity_id
_entity_poly.type
_entity_poly.pdbx_seq_one_letter_code
_entity_poly.pdbx_strand_id
1 'polypeptide(L)'
;PNRRVRSIVHHNDDGEPDGVVSYQIDKDFGSQITILDMVATTPDAEVALWEFLASVDLIEMIKAPKVDPATPLPWAVEDPRVVKFTRHIDLGWLRILDVKKAMAVRGWDHQGSVTFHVVDPMGYAEGTWRVDVEAPGAPATVTKVDDSTDAATLDVAALGSLYFGMGRG
;
A
#
# COMPACT_ATOMS: atom_id res chain seq x y z
N PRO A 1 3.19 23.56 23.69
CA PRO A 1 2.20 22.60 24.17
C PRO A 1 2.75 21.20 24.01
N ASN A 2 2.90 20.48 25.14
CA ASN A 2 3.51 19.16 25.18
C ASN A 2 2.44 18.13 24.74
N ARG A 3 2.32 17.90 23.44
CA ARG A 3 1.44 16.85 22.89
C ARG A 3 2.09 15.51 23.20
N ARG A 4 1.50 14.74 24.12
CA ARG A 4 2.00 13.41 24.44
C ARG A 4 1.60 12.44 23.34
N VAL A 5 2.58 11.86 22.69
CA VAL A 5 2.40 10.72 21.80
C VAL A 5 2.05 9.50 22.65
N ARG A 6 1.05 8.75 22.20
CA ARG A 6 0.66 7.45 22.75
C ARG A 6 0.80 6.41 21.66
N SER A 7 1.18 5.21 22.03
CA SER A 7 1.24 4.08 21.10
C SER A 7 0.54 2.87 21.70
N ILE A 8 -0.19 2.17 20.86
CA ILE A 8 -0.91 0.94 21.20
C ILE A 8 -0.42 -0.14 20.26
N VAL A 9 -0.21 -1.34 20.80
CA VAL A 9 0.13 -2.54 20.05
C VAL A 9 -1.05 -3.49 20.11
N HIS A 10 -1.48 -3.98 18.97
CA HIS A 10 -2.43 -5.08 18.85
C HIS A 10 -1.68 -6.41 18.77
N HIS A 11 -2.23 -7.44 19.41
CA HIS A 11 -1.70 -8.80 19.37
C HIS A 11 -2.80 -9.72 18.83
N ASN A 12 -2.42 -10.63 17.97
CA ASN A 12 -3.31 -11.68 17.46
C ASN A 12 -3.67 -12.71 18.55
N ASP A 13 -4.47 -13.70 18.19
CA ASP A 13 -4.93 -14.77 19.11
C ASP A 13 -3.77 -15.62 19.67
N ASP A 14 -2.63 -15.66 18.96
CA ASP A 14 -1.43 -16.37 19.43
C ASP A 14 -0.55 -15.50 20.36
N GLY A 15 -0.97 -14.24 20.61
CA GLY A 15 -0.23 -13.29 21.43
C GLY A 15 0.92 -12.58 20.73
N GLU A 16 1.05 -12.74 19.41
CA GLU A 16 2.09 -12.09 18.62
C GLU A 16 1.63 -10.69 18.17
N PRO A 17 2.52 -9.68 18.19
CA PRO A 17 2.17 -8.33 17.73
C PRO A 17 1.93 -8.32 16.22
N ASP A 18 0.76 -7.87 15.81
CA ASP A 18 0.33 -7.80 14.41
C ASP A 18 -0.18 -6.42 13.98
N GLY A 19 -0.21 -5.45 14.90
CA GLY A 19 -0.58 -4.08 14.59
C GLY A 19 -0.05 -3.08 15.62
N VAL A 20 0.22 -1.85 15.15
CA VAL A 20 0.62 -0.73 16.02
C VAL A 20 0.03 0.58 15.52
N VAL A 21 -0.44 1.43 16.41
CA VAL A 21 -0.83 2.80 16.12
C VAL A 21 -0.18 3.77 17.08
N SER A 22 0.34 4.87 16.55
CA SER A 22 0.85 6.01 17.31
C SER A 22 -0.03 7.23 17.05
N TYR A 23 -0.49 7.88 18.12
CA TYR A 23 -1.45 8.97 18.01
C TYR A 23 -1.25 10.05 19.06
N GLN A 24 -1.88 11.20 18.84
CA GLN A 24 -1.96 12.32 19.77
C GLN A 24 -3.42 12.71 19.96
N ILE A 25 -3.76 13.19 21.16
CA ILE A 25 -5.07 13.80 21.44
C ILE A 25 -4.88 15.32 21.41
N ASP A 26 -5.59 15.98 20.51
CA ASP A 26 -5.61 17.44 20.37
C ASP A 26 -6.68 18.02 21.31
N LYS A 27 -6.24 18.78 22.30
CA LYS A 27 -7.14 19.40 23.29
C LYS A 27 -7.69 20.78 22.85
N ASP A 28 -7.07 21.39 21.84
CA ASP A 28 -7.39 22.77 21.46
C ASP A 28 -8.60 22.90 20.53
N PHE A 29 -9.10 21.77 19.96
CA PHE A 29 -10.24 21.72 19.02
C PHE A 29 -11.32 20.71 19.41
N GLY A 30 -11.59 20.57 20.70
CA GLY A 30 -12.46 19.49 21.13
C GLY A 30 -11.73 18.14 21.10
N SER A 31 -12.46 17.09 21.19
CA SER A 31 -12.01 15.73 21.39
C SER A 31 -11.54 15.11 20.06
N GLN A 32 -10.34 15.46 19.59
CA GLN A 32 -9.79 14.95 18.35
C GLN A 32 -8.54 14.10 18.57
N ILE A 33 -8.50 12.93 17.95
CA ILE A 33 -7.29 12.12 17.78
C ILE A 33 -6.65 12.47 16.43
N THR A 34 -5.33 12.64 16.41
CA THR A 34 -4.53 12.66 15.18
C THR A 34 -3.61 11.45 15.18
N ILE A 35 -3.81 10.55 14.21
CA ILE A 35 -2.93 9.40 13.99
C ILE A 35 -1.63 9.93 13.39
N LEU A 36 -0.51 9.54 13.97
CA LEU A 36 0.84 9.87 13.47
C LEU A 36 1.37 8.78 12.55
N ASP A 37 1.13 7.53 12.95
CA ASP A 37 1.51 6.35 12.19
C ASP A 37 0.62 5.16 12.59
N MET A 38 0.31 4.30 11.62
CA MET A 38 -0.44 3.06 11.83
C MET A 38 0.08 2.01 10.87
N VAL A 39 0.41 0.84 11.41
CA VAL A 39 0.84 -0.33 10.64
C VAL A 39 0.10 -1.54 11.17
N ALA A 40 -0.47 -2.31 10.28
CA ALA A 40 -1.09 -3.60 10.59
C ALA A 40 -0.69 -4.64 9.55
N THR A 41 -0.50 -5.88 9.96
CA THR A 41 -0.11 -6.97 9.06
C THR A 41 -1.32 -7.64 8.41
N THR A 42 -2.52 -7.42 8.98
CA THR A 42 -3.78 -7.96 8.49
C THR A 42 -4.87 -6.89 8.51
N PRO A 43 -5.92 -7.01 7.68
CA PRO A 43 -7.09 -6.14 7.75
C PRO A 43 -7.78 -6.17 9.12
N ASP A 44 -7.85 -7.33 9.77
CA ASP A 44 -8.50 -7.50 11.07
C ASP A 44 -7.73 -6.75 12.16
N ALA A 45 -6.40 -6.80 12.15
CA ALA A 45 -5.57 -6.01 13.06
C ALA A 45 -5.75 -4.49 12.83
N GLU A 46 -5.89 -4.05 11.58
CA GLU A 46 -6.17 -2.65 11.27
C GLU A 46 -7.54 -2.23 11.84
N VAL A 47 -8.58 -3.04 11.64
CA VAL A 47 -9.93 -2.77 12.18
C VAL A 47 -9.89 -2.70 13.70
N ALA A 48 -9.21 -3.62 14.37
CA ALA A 48 -9.08 -3.62 15.84
C ALA A 48 -8.39 -2.34 16.36
N LEU A 49 -7.39 -1.83 15.66
CA LEU A 49 -6.77 -0.55 16.01
C LEU A 49 -7.73 0.64 15.85
N TRP A 50 -8.57 0.63 14.80
CA TRP A 50 -9.60 1.65 14.62
C TRP A 50 -10.70 1.56 15.69
N GLU A 51 -11.14 0.36 16.07
CA GLU A 51 -12.11 0.13 17.16
C GLU A 51 -11.58 0.67 18.49
N PHE A 52 -10.31 0.38 18.80
CA PHE A 52 -9.66 0.94 19.96
C PHE A 52 -9.70 2.48 19.95
N LEU A 53 -9.31 3.12 18.85
CA LEU A 53 -9.28 4.59 18.75
C LEU A 53 -10.69 5.18 18.88
N ALA A 54 -11.72 4.51 18.35
CA ALA A 54 -13.11 4.93 18.45
C ALA A 54 -13.67 4.75 19.86
N SER A 55 -13.12 3.84 20.67
CA SER A 55 -13.52 3.61 22.06
C SER A 55 -12.94 4.62 23.07
N VAL A 56 -12.01 5.48 22.62
CA VAL A 56 -11.41 6.48 23.51
C VAL A 56 -12.44 7.54 23.88
N ASP A 57 -12.63 7.72 25.17
CA ASP A 57 -13.65 8.62 25.74
C ASP A 57 -13.48 10.07 25.25
N LEU A 58 -14.61 10.75 25.05
CA LEU A 58 -14.67 12.16 24.66
C LEU A 58 -14.02 12.48 23.29
N ILE A 59 -13.90 11.51 22.39
CA ILE A 59 -13.39 11.72 21.06
C ILE A 59 -14.54 11.85 20.06
N GLU A 60 -14.59 12.96 19.34
CA GLU A 60 -15.59 13.25 18.31
C GLU A 60 -15.05 13.03 16.89
N MET A 61 -13.71 13.10 16.73
CA MET A 61 -13.07 13.00 15.43
C MET A 61 -11.72 12.30 15.50
N ILE A 62 -11.48 11.42 14.53
CA ILE A 62 -10.17 10.82 14.30
C ILE A 62 -9.65 11.31 12.94
N LYS A 63 -8.47 11.93 12.93
CA LYS A 63 -7.74 12.33 11.72
C LYS A 63 -6.61 11.37 11.45
N ALA A 64 -6.58 10.83 10.25
CA ALA A 64 -5.49 10.00 9.74
C ALA A 64 -4.89 10.66 8.48
N PRO A 65 -3.80 11.44 8.60
CA PRO A 65 -3.20 12.16 7.48
C PRO A 65 -2.60 11.24 6.41
N LYS A 66 -2.31 10.00 6.80
CA LYS A 66 -1.75 8.97 5.91
C LYS A 66 -2.54 7.70 6.12
N VAL A 67 -3.32 7.31 5.14
CA VAL A 67 -4.11 6.08 5.12
C VAL A 67 -3.95 5.43 3.76
N ASP A 68 -3.79 4.13 3.74
CA ASP A 68 -3.84 3.36 2.50
C ASP A 68 -5.23 3.52 1.86
N PRO A 69 -5.33 3.87 0.57
CA PRO A 69 -6.61 3.91 -0.13
C PRO A 69 -7.39 2.58 -0.07
N ALA A 70 -6.70 1.45 0.14
CA ALA A 70 -7.29 0.12 0.29
C ALA A 70 -7.68 -0.24 1.73
N THR A 71 -7.68 0.73 2.67
CA THR A 71 -8.09 0.50 4.06
C THR A 71 -9.46 -0.21 4.15
N PRO A 72 -9.62 -1.20 5.02
CA PRO A 72 -10.91 -1.86 5.24
C PRO A 72 -11.92 -0.98 6.00
N LEU A 73 -11.49 0.15 6.57
CA LEU A 73 -12.29 0.97 7.47
C LEU A 73 -13.70 1.33 6.95
N PRO A 74 -13.91 1.74 5.68
CA PRO A 74 -15.26 2.07 5.20
C PRO A 74 -16.23 0.89 5.24
N TRP A 75 -15.73 -0.33 5.23
CA TRP A 75 -16.51 -1.58 5.28
C TRP A 75 -16.70 -2.13 6.69
N ALA A 76 -15.87 -1.66 7.63
CA ALA A 76 -15.89 -2.10 9.03
C ALA A 76 -16.80 -1.24 9.91
N VAL A 77 -17.24 -0.06 9.45
CA VAL A 77 -18.12 0.84 10.21
C VAL A 77 -19.58 0.62 9.85
N GLU A 78 -20.48 0.86 10.80
CA GLU A 78 -21.93 0.71 10.61
C GLU A 78 -22.48 1.70 9.55
N ASP A 79 -22.03 2.95 9.57
CA ASP A 79 -22.34 3.94 8.53
C ASP A 79 -21.04 4.39 7.79
N PRO A 80 -20.83 3.94 6.53
CA PRO A 80 -19.66 4.34 5.75
C PRO A 80 -19.49 5.84 5.56
N ARG A 81 -20.56 6.63 5.74
CA ARG A 81 -20.51 8.10 5.59
C ARG A 81 -19.72 8.81 6.69
N VAL A 82 -19.46 8.12 7.82
CA VAL A 82 -18.60 8.67 8.87
C VAL A 82 -17.14 8.73 8.46
N VAL A 83 -16.75 7.86 7.50
CA VAL A 83 -15.40 7.85 6.91
C VAL A 83 -15.35 8.83 5.74
N LYS A 84 -14.50 9.84 5.85
CA LYS A 84 -14.37 10.88 4.81
C LYS A 84 -12.94 10.97 4.31
N PHE A 85 -12.71 10.59 3.08
CA PHE A 85 -11.45 10.89 2.39
C PHE A 85 -11.46 12.34 1.95
N THR A 86 -10.70 13.16 2.65
CA THR A 86 -10.68 14.62 2.42
C THR A 86 -9.61 15.05 1.43
N ARG A 87 -8.62 14.19 1.17
CA ARG A 87 -7.52 14.50 0.26
C ARG A 87 -6.87 13.22 -0.27
N HIS A 88 -6.60 13.21 -1.58
CA HIS A 88 -5.69 12.30 -2.25
C HIS A 88 -4.43 13.06 -2.64
N ILE A 89 -3.26 12.52 -2.33
CA ILE A 89 -1.97 13.12 -2.70
C ILE A 89 -1.03 12.03 -3.21
N ASP A 90 -0.34 12.35 -4.29
CA ASP A 90 0.75 11.52 -4.77
C ASP A 90 2.00 11.81 -3.92
N LEU A 91 2.48 10.81 -3.20
CA LEU A 91 3.67 10.93 -2.34
C LEU A 91 4.98 10.75 -3.12
N GLY A 92 4.91 10.16 -4.29
CA GLY A 92 6.08 9.90 -5.13
C GLY A 92 5.71 9.49 -6.54
N TRP A 93 6.64 9.70 -7.44
CA TRP A 93 6.57 9.28 -8.83
C TRP A 93 7.74 8.33 -9.11
N LEU A 94 7.47 7.20 -9.76
CA LEU A 94 8.48 6.22 -10.08
C LEU A 94 8.50 5.97 -11.58
N ARG A 95 9.71 5.94 -12.15
CA ARG A 95 9.95 5.52 -13.51
C ARG A 95 10.99 4.41 -13.52
N ILE A 96 10.66 3.28 -14.12
CA ILE A 96 11.60 2.18 -14.33
C ILE A 96 12.51 2.54 -15.53
N LEU A 97 13.82 2.57 -15.29
CA LEU A 97 14.82 2.83 -16.31
C LEU A 97 15.49 1.54 -16.82
N ASP A 98 15.51 0.50 -15.99
CA ASP A 98 16.06 -0.81 -16.30
C ASP A 98 15.06 -1.87 -15.88
N VAL A 99 14.24 -2.32 -16.82
CA VAL A 99 13.18 -3.31 -16.57
C VAL A 99 13.76 -4.62 -16.09
N LYS A 100 14.85 -5.08 -16.71
CA LYS A 100 15.50 -6.34 -16.35
C LYS A 100 15.93 -6.35 -14.90
N LYS A 101 16.64 -5.31 -14.48
CA LYS A 101 17.16 -5.21 -13.12
C LYS A 101 16.04 -4.99 -12.11
N ALA A 102 15.10 -4.11 -12.39
CA ALA A 102 14.00 -3.81 -11.48
C ALA A 102 13.13 -5.04 -11.23
N MET A 103 12.67 -5.72 -12.28
CA MET A 103 11.78 -6.86 -12.15
C MET A 103 12.48 -8.12 -11.58
N ALA A 104 13.79 -8.26 -11.79
CA ALA A 104 14.54 -9.38 -11.24
C ALA A 104 14.66 -9.34 -9.71
N VAL A 105 14.77 -8.14 -9.11
CA VAL A 105 14.95 -7.98 -7.64
C VAL A 105 13.63 -7.76 -6.90
N ARG A 106 12.54 -7.57 -7.62
CA ARG A 106 11.22 -7.45 -7.01
C ARG A 106 10.83 -8.80 -6.38
N GLY A 107 10.30 -8.78 -5.15
CA GLY A 107 9.64 -9.96 -4.58
C GLY A 107 8.36 -10.29 -5.34
N TRP A 108 8.14 -11.57 -5.64
CA TRP A 108 6.96 -12.09 -6.31
C TRP A 108 6.27 -13.11 -5.40
N ASP A 109 4.97 -12.95 -5.18
CA ASP A 109 4.21 -13.79 -4.26
C ASP A 109 3.84 -15.17 -4.85
N HIS A 110 3.90 -15.30 -6.19
CA HIS A 110 3.50 -16.51 -6.90
C HIS A 110 4.52 -16.89 -7.96
N GLN A 111 4.68 -18.21 -8.18
CA GLN A 111 5.40 -18.69 -9.35
C GLN A 111 4.57 -18.46 -10.61
N GLY A 112 5.23 -18.25 -11.73
CA GLY A 112 4.56 -18.07 -13.01
C GLY A 112 5.42 -17.35 -14.03
N SER A 113 4.84 -17.12 -15.19
CA SER A 113 5.47 -16.38 -16.29
C SER A 113 4.51 -15.35 -16.82
N VAL A 114 5.00 -14.14 -17.05
CA VAL A 114 4.24 -13.06 -17.69
C VAL A 114 5.07 -12.39 -18.76
N THR A 115 4.42 -12.06 -19.89
CA THR A 115 5.03 -11.29 -20.98
C THR A 115 4.25 -10.00 -21.16
N PHE A 116 4.94 -8.87 -21.24
CA PHE A 116 4.34 -7.56 -21.48
C PHE A 116 5.23 -6.71 -22.38
N HIS A 117 4.60 -5.85 -23.16
CA HIS A 117 5.26 -4.87 -24.01
C HIS A 117 5.19 -3.50 -23.35
N VAL A 118 6.34 -2.82 -23.25
CA VAL A 118 6.41 -1.46 -22.68
C VAL A 118 6.62 -0.47 -23.80
N VAL A 119 5.73 0.53 -23.88
CA VAL A 119 5.88 1.70 -24.73
C VAL A 119 6.55 2.80 -23.92
N ASP A 120 7.77 3.16 -24.30
CA ASP A 120 8.57 4.20 -23.65
C ASP A 120 9.13 5.20 -24.65
N PRO A 121 8.53 6.41 -24.79
CA PRO A 121 9.03 7.44 -25.72
C PRO A 121 10.47 7.89 -25.46
N MET A 122 11.02 7.64 -24.27
CA MET A 122 12.43 7.93 -23.94
C MET A 122 13.36 6.74 -24.19
N GLY A 123 12.82 5.57 -24.51
CA GLY A 123 13.56 4.37 -24.88
C GLY A 123 14.23 3.58 -23.76
N TYR A 124 14.15 4.00 -22.50
CA TYR A 124 14.81 3.30 -21.39
C TYR A 124 14.20 1.93 -21.10
N ALA A 125 12.87 1.86 -21.04
CA ALA A 125 12.13 0.64 -20.72
C ALA A 125 11.53 -0.05 -21.96
N GLU A 126 11.69 0.54 -23.15
CA GLU A 126 11.08 0.12 -24.41
C GLU A 126 11.33 -1.35 -24.72
N GLY A 127 10.27 -2.05 -25.16
CA GLY A 127 10.31 -3.38 -25.73
C GLY A 127 9.49 -4.40 -25.00
N THR A 128 9.56 -5.66 -25.44
CA THR A 128 8.80 -6.77 -24.91
C THR A 128 9.66 -7.56 -23.92
N TRP A 129 9.10 -7.77 -22.73
CA TRP A 129 9.79 -8.37 -21.59
C TRP A 129 9.04 -9.59 -21.10
N ARG A 130 9.79 -10.67 -20.87
CA ARG A 130 9.28 -11.86 -20.19
C ARG A 130 9.90 -11.97 -18.81
N VAL A 131 9.04 -12.18 -17.83
CA VAL A 131 9.40 -12.38 -16.42
C VAL A 131 8.98 -13.78 -16.02
N ASP A 132 9.93 -14.61 -15.62
CA ASP A 132 9.73 -15.97 -15.14
C ASP A 132 10.09 -16.06 -13.66
N VAL A 133 9.14 -16.50 -12.83
CA VAL A 133 9.27 -16.66 -11.38
C VAL A 133 9.17 -18.15 -11.05
N GLU A 134 10.25 -18.74 -10.53
CA GLU A 134 10.31 -20.17 -10.24
C GLU A 134 9.62 -20.55 -8.93
N ALA A 135 9.69 -19.67 -7.92
CA ALA A 135 9.08 -19.89 -6.61
C ALA A 135 8.74 -18.55 -5.94
N PRO A 136 7.73 -18.52 -5.03
CA PRO A 136 7.43 -17.34 -4.23
C PRO A 136 8.66 -16.80 -3.49
N GLY A 137 8.89 -15.49 -3.56
CA GLY A 137 10.04 -14.84 -2.92
C GLY A 137 11.38 -14.99 -3.64
N ALA A 138 11.48 -15.85 -4.66
CA ALA A 138 12.69 -16.00 -5.46
C ALA A 138 12.89 -14.80 -6.41
N PRO A 139 14.14 -14.46 -6.75
CA PRO A 139 14.43 -13.53 -7.83
C PRO A 139 13.86 -14.04 -9.15
N ALA A 140 13.30 -13.11 -9.95
CA ALA A 140 12.79 -13.48 -11.27
C ALA A 140 13.88 -13.49 -12.33
N THR A 141 13.75 -14.40 -13.30
CA THR A 141 14.51 -14.34 -14.57
C THR A 141 13.78 -13.41 -15.53
N VAL A 142 14.48 -12.35 -15.98
CA VAL A 142 13.90 -11.34 -16.87
C VAL A 142 14.66 -11.29 -18.18
N THR A 143 13.96 -11.52 -19.29
CA THR A 143 14.53 -11.53 -20.63
C THR A 143 13.78 -10.58 -21.55
N LYS A 144 14.52 -9.87 -22.39
CA LYS A 144 13.92 -9.14 -23.50
C LYS A 144 13.66 -10.13 -24.63
N VAL A 145 12.43 -10.15 -25.12
CA VAL A 145 11.99 -11.07 -26.17
C VAL A 145 11.53 -10.29 -27.40
N ASP A 146 11.42 -10.97 -28.53
CA ASP A 146 10.80 -10.38 -29.73
C ASP A 146 9.32 -10.10 -29.48
N ASP A 147 8.75 -9.16 -30.24
CA ASP A 147 7.36 -8.76 -30.08
C ASP A 147 6.44 -9.98 -30.16
N SER A 148 5.58 -10.10 -29.14
CA SER A 148 4.57 -11.15 -29.06
C SER A 148 3.18 -10.52 -29.22
N THR A 149 2.36 -11.13 -30.05
CA THR A 149 0.97 -10.69 -30.28
C THR A 149 0.10 -10.84 -29.04
N ASP A 150 0.50 -11.70 -28.10
CA ASP A 150 -0.26 -11.99 -26.86
C ASP A 150 0.23 -11.17 -25.66
N ALA A 151 1.23 -10.29 -25.85
CA ALA A 151 1.75 -9.47 -24.76
C ALA A 151 0.82 -8.30 -24.44
N ALA A 152 0.46 -8.14 -23.17
CA ALA A 152 -0.23 -6.94 -22.72
C ALA A 152 0.66 -5.70 -22.93
N THR A 153 0.09 -4.65 -23.50
CA THR A 153 0.82 -3.40 -23.73
C THR A 153 0.63 -2.44 -22.57
N LEU A 154 1.74 -1.92 -22.05
CA LEU A 154 1.80 -0.98 -20.94
C LEU A 154 2.58 0.27 -21.36
N ASP A 155 2.17 1.43 -20.90
CA ASP A 155 3.06 2.59 -20.91
C ASP A 155 3.98 2.59 -19.67
N VAL A 156 4.95 3.49 -19.63
CA VAL A 156 5.91 3.56 -18.51
C VAL A 156 5.26 3.97 -17.19
N ALA A 157 4.13 4.69 -17.23
CA ALA A 157 3.40 5.09 -16.03
C ALA A 157 2.66 3.89 -15.43
N ALA A 158 2.00 3.09 -16.27
CA ALA A 158 1.36 1.84 -15.85
C ALA A 158 2.40 0.86 -15.29
N LEU A 159 3.56 0.72 -15.94
CA LEU A 159 4.66 -0.11 -15.44
C LEU A 159 5.15 0.35 -14.06
N GLY A 160 5.31 1.65 -13.86
CA GLY A 160 5.69 2.25 -12.58
C GLY A 160 4.64 1.98 -11.49
N SER A 161 3.36 2.13 -11.81
CA SER A 161 2.25 1.87 -10.90
C SER A 161 2.17 0.40 -10.48
N LEU A 162 2.32 -0.52 -11.44
CA LEU A 162 2.38 -1.97 -11.17
C LEU A 162 3.58 -2.33 -10.28
N TYR A 163 4.73 -1.71 -10.51
CA TYR A 163 5.92 -1.94 -9.71
C TYR A 163 5.74 -1.51 -8.25
N PHE A 164 5.03 -0.42 -8.00
CA PHE A 164 4.66 0.03 -6.66
C PHE A 164 3.57 -0.81 -5.99
N GLY A 165 2.92 -1.70 -6.73
CA GLY A 165 1.78 -2.46 -6.24
C GLY A 165 0.46 -1.67 -6.21
N MET A 166 0.43 -0.50 -6.85
CA MET A 166 -0.78 0.29 -7.06
C MET A 166 -1.56 -0.32 -8.22
N GLY A 167 -2.56 -1.10 -7.95
CA GLY A 167 -3.34 -1.79 -8.99
C GLY A 167 -3.91 -3.12 -8.51
N ARG A 168 -4.05 -3.26 -7.21
CA ARG A 168 -4.88 -4.32 -6.65
C ARG A 168 -6.34 -3.90 -6.86
N GLY A 169 -6.88 -4.32 -7.99
CA GLY A 169 -8.31 -4.31 -8.26
C GLY A 169 -8.96 -5.55 -7.72
#